data_477d0a49b728094174b10eed3d92d245
#
_entry.id   477d0a49b728094174b10eed3d92d245
#
_cell.length_a   1.000
_cell.length_b   1.000
_cell.length_c   1.000
_cell.angle_alpha   90.00
_cell.angle_beta   90.00
_cell.angle_gamma   90.00
#
_symmetry.space_group_name_H-M   'P 1'
#
loop_
_entity.id
_entity.type
_entity.pdbx_description
1 polymer ?
#
loop_
_entity_poly.entity_id
_entity_poly.type
_entity_poly.pdbx_seq_one_letter_code
_entity_poly.pdbx_strand_id
1 'polypeptide(L)'
;MKFEEATYRAMLCADKNGYTGREVKIYELDDEWIYLIFPSEEITKECPRISINMESGEITHGIINTPKLDRLKGFLKGNMRRFM
;
A
#
# COMPACT_ATOMS: atom_id res chain seq x y z
N MET A 1 6.18 -12.97 9.24
CA MET A 1 4.86 -12.90 8.54
C MET A 1 5.05 -13.15 7.06
N LYS A 2 4.14 -13.89 6.45
CA LYS A 2 4.19 -14.15 5.02
C LYS A 2 3.59 -13.00 4.23
N PHE A 3 4.09 -12.77 3.02
CA PHE A 3 3.63 -11.69 2.16
C PHE A 3 2.13 -11.77 1.85
N GLU A 4 1.62 -12.97 1.60
CA GLU A 4 0.20 -13.18 1.29
C GLU A 4 -0.69 -12.79 2.48
N GLU A 5 -0.26 -13.13 3.68
CA GLU A 5 -0.98 -12.76 4.91
C GLU A 5 -0.95 -11.24 5.10
N ALA A 6 0.21 -10.63 4.88
CA ALA A 6 0.34 -9.17 4.97
C ALA A 6 -0.57 -8.48 3.96
N THR A 7 -0.60 -8.97 2.72
CA THR A 7 -1.45 -8.41 1.67
C THR A 7 -2.93 -8.50 2.04
N TYR A 8 -3.36 -9.65 2.57
CA TYR A 8 -4.73 -9.83 3.02
C TYR A 8 -5.08 -8.81 4.11
N ARG A 9 -4.21 -8.65 5.10
CA ARG A 9 -4.42 -7.69 6.19
C ARG A 9 -4.43 -6.24 5.69
N ALA A 10 -3.56 -5.92 4.73
CA ALA A 10 -3.52 -4.60 4.14
C ALA A 10 -4.84 -4.27 3.43
N MET A 11 -5.38 -5.24 2.69
CA MET A 11 -6.64 -5.04 1.98
C MET A 11 -7.83 -4.92 2.95
N LEU A 12 -7.84 -5.67 4.04
CA LEU A 12 -8.85 -5.51 5.09
C LEU A 12 -8.77 -4.12 5.72
N CYS A 13 -7.56 -3.64 5.99
CA CYS A 13 -7.34 -2.31 6.52
C CYS A 13 -7.86 -1.24 5.55
N ALA A 14 -7.58 -1.40 4.27
CA ALA A 14 -8.07 -0.49 3.25
C ALA A 14 -9.59 -0.44 3.22
N ASP A 15 -10.24 -1.59 3.23
CA ASP A 15 -11.70 -1.67 3.21
C ASP A 15 -12.32 -1.04 4.46
N LYS A 16 -11.74 -1.30 5.61
CA LYS A 16 -12.21 -0.78 6.89
C LYS A 16 -12.10 0.75 6.95
N ASN A 17 -11.10 1.33 6.31
CA ASN A 17 -10.87 2.77 6.33
C ASN A 17 -11.45 3.48 5.11
N GLY A 18 -12.15 2.75 4.24
CA GLY A 18 -12.75 3.34 3.05
C GLY A 18 -11.75 3.73 1.97
N TYR A 19 -10.57 3.15 2.01
CA TYR A 19 -9.55 3.39 0.98
C TYR A 19 -9.91 2.58 -0.25
N THR A 20 -10.46 3.24 -1.25
CA THR A 20 -10.89 2.60 -2.49
C THR A 20 -9.93 2.98 -3.61
N GLY A 21 -9.68 2.06 -4.51
CA GLY A 21 -8.79 2.33 -5.62
C GLY A 21 -8.82 1.24 -6.67
N ARG A 22 -8.38 1.59 -7.86
CA ARG A 22 -8.33 0.66 -9.00
C ARG A 22 -7.06 -0.17 -9.01
N GLU A 23 -6.00 0.39 -8.46
CA GLU A 23 -4.68 -0.23 -8.52
C GLU A 23 -3.98 -0.09 -7.18
N VAL A 24 -3.32 -1.15 -6.76
CA VAL A 24 -2.50 -1.16 -5.56
C VAL A 24 -1.08 -1.52 -5.96
N LYS A 25 -0.14 -0.62 -5.75
CA LYS A 25 1.28 -0.89 -5.96
C LYS A 25 1.90 -1.28 -4.63
N ILE A 26 2.67 -2.35 -4.64
CA ILE A 26 3.24 -2.92 -3.43
C ILE A 26 4.75 -2.82 -3.51
N TYR A 27 5.35 -2.15 -2.54
CA TYR A 27 6.79 -1.98 -2.44
C TYR A 27 7.32 -2.81 -1.28
N GLU A 28 8.46 -3.46 -1.48
CA GLU A 28 9.15 -4.21 -0.45
C GLU A 28 10.40 -3.45 -0.03
N LEU A 29 10.46 -3.10 1.25
CA LEU A 29 11.63 -2.48 1.87
C LEU A 29 12.31 -3.52 2.77
N ASP A 30 13.37 -3.11 3.47
CA ASP A 30 14.14 -4.05 4.30
C ASP A 30 13.32 -4.67 5.44
N ASP A 31 12.41 -3.90 6.01
CA ASP A 31 11.67 -4.30 7.20
C ASP A 31 10.14 -4.19 7.07
N GLU A 32 9.64 -3.71 5.93
CA GLU A 32 8.21 -3.51 5.75
C GLU A 32 7.76 -3.64 4.31
N TRP A 33 6.46 -3.92 4.13
CA TRP A 33 5.79 -3.81 2.85
C TRP A 33 4.91 -2.57 2.87
N ILE A 34 4.95 -1.81 1.78
CA ILE A 34 4.14 -0.60 1.61
C ILE A 34 3.14 -0.81 0.48
N TYR A 35 1.87 -0.59 0.78
CA TYR A 35 0.78 -0.72 -0.16
C TYR A 35 0.25 0.68 -0.49
N LEU A 36 0.36 1.08 -1.74
CA LEU A 36 -0.14 2.37 -2.22
C LEU A 36 -1.40 2.14 -3.06
N ILE A 37 -2.48 2.77 -2.65
CA ILE A 37 -3.78 2.60 -3.29
C ILE A 37 -4.07 3.81 -4.16
N PHE A 38 -4.14 3.60 -5.47
CA PHE A 38 -4.38 4.66 -6.43
C PHE A 38 -5.86 4.70 -6.77
N PRO A 39 -6.59 5.77 -6.38
CA PRO A 39 -8.04 5.83 -6.56
C PRO A 39 -8.49 6.01 -7.99
N SER A 40 -7.63 6.49 -8.88
CA SER A 40 -7.94 6.67 -10.30
C SER A 40 -6.69 6.45 -11.15
N GLU A 41 -6.87 6.43 -12.47
CA GLU A 41 -5.75 6.32 -13.41
C GLU A 41 -4.89 7.60 -13.40
N GLU A 42 -5.48 8.71 -13.00
CA GLU A 42 -4.75 9.96 -12.86
C GLU A 42 -3.94 9.93 -11.57
N ILE A 43 -2.70 10.42 -11.66
CA ILE A 43 -1.86 10.58 -10.48
C ILE A 43 -2.43 11.72 -9.66
N THR A 44 -3.14 11.38 -8.60
CA THR A 44 -3.65 12.36 -7.65
C THR A 44 -2.51 12.79 -6.72
N LYS A 45 -2.64 13.99 -6.16
CA LYS A 45 -1.64 14.50 -5.23
C LYS A 45 -1.59 13.72 -3.93
N GLU A 46 -2.63 12.99 -3.61
CA GLU A 46 -2.75 12.22 -2.37
C GLU A 46 -3.14 10.80 -2.66
N CYS A 47 -2.56 9.88 -1.90
CA CYS A 47 -2.75 8.45 -2.10
C CYS A 47 -2.78 7.76 -0.74
N PRO A 48 -3.78 6.91 -0.46
CA PRO A 48 -3.75 6.08 0.74
C PRO A 48 -2.53 5.15 0.75
N ARG A 49 -1.90 5.07 1.90
CA ARG A 49 -0.74 4.22 2.12
C ARG A 49 -0.99 3.32 3.32
N ILE A 50 -0.63 2.06 3.18
CA ILE A 50 -0.66 1.09 4.26
C ILE A 50 0.72 0.46 4.35
N SER A 51 1.30 0.42 5.54
CA SER A 51 2.60 -0.21 5.79
C SER A 51 2.44 -1.33 6.79
N ILE A 52 3.09 -2.46 6.53
CA ILE A 52 3.08 -3.60 7.44
C ILE A 52 4.52 -4.00 7.73
N ASN A 53 4.88 -4.04 9.02
CA ASN A 53 6.19 -4.49 9.45
C ASN A 53 6.30 -6.01 9.26
N MET A 54 7.39 -6.46 8.63
CA MET A 54 7.59 -7.87 8.30
C MET A 54 7.76 -8.77 9.52
N GLU A 55 8.34 -8.24 10.59
CA GLU A 55 8.56 -9.02 11.81
C GLU A 55 7.36 -8.98 12.76
N SER A 56 6.95 -7.78 13.15
CA SER A 56 5.91 -7.59 14.15
C SER A 56 4.50 -7.71 13.60
N GLY A 57 4.32 -7.51 12.30
CA GLY A 57 2.99 -7.45 11.70
C GLY A 57 2.25 -6.15 12.02
N GLU A 58 2.92 -5.18 12.63
CA GLU A 58 2.30 -3.90 12.95
C GLU A 58 1.89 -3.18 11.68
N ILE A 59 0.65 -2.67 11.67
CA ILE A 59 0.08 -1.97 10.53
C ILE A 59 -0.06 -0.50 10.85
N THR A 60 0.46 0.35 9.96
CA THR A 60 0.23 1.79 9.99
C THR A 60 -0.39 2.21 8.67
N HIS A 61 -1.23 3.24 8.70
CA HIS A 61 -1.86 3.73 7.48
C HIS A 61 -2.08 5.24 7.55
N GLY A 62 -2.30 5.83 6.38
CA GLY A 62 -2.55 7.25 6.26
C GLY A 62 -2.57 7.68 4.81
N ILE A 63 -2.57 8.99 4.59
CA ILE A 63 -2.52 9.55 3.25
C ILE A 63 -1.13 10.12 3.00
N ILE A 64 -0.54 9.80 1.86
CA ILE A 64 0.79 10.27 1.48
C ILE A 64 0.69 11.13 0.22
N ASN A 65 1.50 12.17 0.13
CA ASN A 65 1.60 13.00 -1.07
C ASN A 65 2.39 12.28 -2.16
N THR A 66 1.85 12.30 -3.39
CA THR A 66 2.48 11.63 -4.53
C THR A 66 3.94 12.01 -4.76
N PRO A 67 4.37 13.28 -4.61
CA PRO A 67 5.79 13.63 -4.77
C PRO A 67 6.74 12.89 -3.84
N LYS A 68 6.23 12.39 -2.70
CA LYS A 68 7.04 11.61 -1.76
C LYS A 68 7.23 10.16 -2.20
N LEU A 69 6.49 9.72 -3.21
CA LEU A 69 6.63 8.36 -3.74
C LEU A 69 8.01 8.12 -4.34
N ASP A 70 8.60 9.16 -4.92
CA ASP A 70 9.95 9.08 -5.51
C ASP A 70 11.02 8.79 -4.46
N ARG A 71 10.69 8.98 -3.18
CA ARG A 71 11.61 8.71 -2.08
C ARG A 71 11.48 7.30 -1.54
N LEU A 72 10.51 6.53 -2.01
CA LEU A 72 10.35 5.14 -1.62
C LEU A 72 11.39 4.30 -2.35
N LYS A 73 12.51 4.08 -1.69
CA LYS A 73 13.64 3.31 -2.22
C LYS A 73 13.44 1.82 -1.94
N GLY A 74 12.34 1.30 -2.41
CA GLY A 74 12.05 -0.12 -2.29
C GLY A 74 11.89 -0.76 -3.65
N PHE A 75 11.95 -2.08 -3.68
CA PHE A 75 11.66 -2.81 -4.90
C PHE A 75 10.14 -2.95 -5.06
N LEU A 76 9.67 -2.71 -6.28
CA LEU A 76 8.27 -2.95 -6.59
C LEU A 76 8.01 -4.46 -6.49
N LYS A 77 7.29 -4.87 -5.46
CA LYS A 77 6.98 -6.27 -5.22
C LYS A 77 5.85 -6.78 -6.09
N GLY A 78 4.87 -5.92 -6.35
CA GLY A 78 3.73 -6.32 -7.14
C GLY A 78 2.80 -5.18 -7.45
N ASN A 79 1.82 -5.50 -8.26
CA ASN A 79 0.81 -4.56 -8.70
C ASN A 79 -0.51 -5.31 -8.78
N MET A 80 -1.51 -4.84 -8.05
CA MET A 80 -2.83 -5.46 -7.99
C MET A 80 -3.88 -4.50 -8.53
N ARG A 81 -4.76 -5.03 -9.36
CA ARG A 81 -5.94 -4.28 -9.80
C ARG A 81 -7.12 -4.69 -8.93
N ARG A 82 -7.79 -3.69 -8.38
CA ARG A 82 -9.00 -3.91 -7.61
C ARG A 82 -10.19 -3.49 -8.44
N PHE A 83 -11.13 -4.40 -8.56
CA PHE A 83 -12.41 -4.11 -9.21
C PHE A 83 -13.41 -3.78 -8.10
N MET A 84 -13.98 -2.63 -8.22
CA MET A 84 -14.97 -2.13 -7.27
C MET A 84 -16.34 -2.18 -7.89
#